data_82fbf0f2da9c51e4cf79b22ccc2fec48
#
_entry.id   82fbf0f2da9c51e4cf79b22ccc2fec48
#
_cell.length_a   1.000
_cell.length_b   1.000
_cell.length_c   1.000
_cell.angle_alpha   90.00
_cell.angle_beta   90.00
_cell.angle_gamma   90.00
#
_symmetry.space_group_name_H-M   'P 1'
#
loop_
_entity.id
_entity.type
_entity.pdbx_description
1 polymer ?
#
loop_
_entity_poly.entity_id
_entity_poly.type
_entity_poly.pdbx_seq_one_letter_code
_entity_poly.pdbx_strand_id
1 'polypeptide(L)'
;MNVTPSAFDKSSCISTTDAQPLAYQPTFISNTLAVYSHEIDTNKSVKDDKKVSILLVEDNPQLLRFLSDEFAKDYNVYTATNGIEALKVTEEYPIDIVVSDVMMPEMDGIELCDRLKNNLATSHIPVILLTAKSDEESTMAGFKSGAEAYVAKPFDPQLLALRVKNILRARRAYIDSKIEDS
;
A
#
# COMPACT_ATOMS: atom_id res chain seq x y z
N MET A 1 -7.53 6.00 -81.28
CA MET A 1 -6.08 5.97 -81.30
C MET A 1 -5.58 5.73 -79.93
N ASN A 2 -5.22 4.51 -79.76
CA ASN A 2 -4.16 3.98 -78.96
C ASN A 2 -3.22 5.04 -78.30
N VAL A 3 -2.98 4.87 -77.01
CA VAL A 3 -1.63 4.57 -76.47
C VAL A 3 -1.75 4.24 -75.01
N THR A 4 -1.49 3.02 -74.62
CA THR A 4 -0.89 2.69 -73.30
C THR A 4 0.57 3.08 -73.37
N PRO A 5 1.18 3.49 -72.28
CA PRO A 5 2.12 2.59 -71.63
C PRO A 5 2.22 2.71 -70.11
N SER A 6 2.52 1.62 -69.59
CA SER A 6 3.79 1.28 -68.95
C SER A 6 3.85 1.46 -67.46
N ALA A 7 3.92 0.31 -66.87
CA ALA A 7 4.44 0.03 -65.53
C ALA A 7 5.58 0.94 -65.07
N PHE A 8 5.48 1.43 -63.87
CA PHE A 8 6.64 1.79 -63.09
C PHE A 8 6.66 0.97 -61.80
N ASP A 9 7.52 0.00 -61.90
CA ASP A 9 7.99 -0.88 -60.87
C ASP A 9 8.85 -0.10 -59.84
N LYS A 10 8.90 -0.70 -58.67
CA LYS A 10 9.92 -0.63 -57.62
C LYS A 10 9.63 0.19 -56.40
N SER A 11 9.22 -0.60 -55.44
CA SER A 11 10.14 -1.10 -54.40
C SER A 11 11.04 -0.03 -53.77
N SER A 12 10.57 0.41 -52.65
CA SER A 12 11.45 0.63 -51.50
C SER A 12 10.61 0.48 -50.23
N CYS A 13 10.59 -0.74 -49.74
CA CYS A 13 10.22 -1.01 -48.37
C CYS A 13 11.22 -0.34 -47.48
N ILE A 14 10.81 0.76 -46.86
CA ILE A 14 11.44 1.20 -45.61
C ILE A 14 10.59 0.61 -44.52
N SER A 15 11.05 -0.48 -43.98
CA SER A 15 10.57 -1.02 -42.74
C SER A 15 10.71 0.01 -41.65
N THR A 16 9.62 0.66 -41.33
CA THR A 16 9.48 1.36 -40.04
C THR A 16 9.51 0.29 -38.98
N THR A 17 10.63 0.26 -38.30
CA THR A 17 10.83 -0.52 -37.11
C THR A 17 9.75 -0.13 -36.11
N ASP A 18 8.85 -1.07 -35.84
CA ASP A 18 7.92 -1.01 -34.72
C ASP A 18 8.74 -0.80 -33.45
N ALA A 19 8.78 0.42 -32.98
CA ALA A 19 9.18 0.70 -31.62
C ALA A 19 8.04 0.22 -30.72
N GLN A 20 8.12 -1.02 -30.31
CA GLN A 20 7.30 -1.52 -29.22
C GLN A 20 7.55 -0.64 -27.99
N PRO A 21 6.50 -0.13 -27.31
CA PRO A 21 6.67 0.50 -26.03
C PRO A 21 7.32 -0.51 -25.09
N LEU A 22 8.40 -0.13 -24.46
CA LEU A 22 9.04 -0.89 -23.39
C LEU A 22 7.94 -1.22 -22.36
N ALA A 23 7.42 -2.44 -22.44
CA ALA A 23 6.54 -2.96 -21.41
C ALA A 23 7.35 -2.95 -20.12
N TYR A 24 6.97 -2.04 -19.20
CA TYR A 24 7.42 -2.03 -17.84
C TYR A 24 7.10 -3.40 -17.23
N GLN A 25 8.11 -4.23 -17.10
CA GLN A 25 7.97 -5.52 -16.42
C GLN A 25 8.15 -5.28 -14.92
N PRO A 26 7.13 -5.56 -14.12
CA PRO A 26 7.25 -5.51 -12.66
C PRO A 26 7.97 -6.80 -12.18
N THR A 27 9.26 -6.92 -12.50
CA THR A 27 10.06 -8.10 -12.15
C THR A 27 10.48 -8.13 -10.69
N PHE A 28 10.33 -7.04 -9.96
CA PHE A 28 10.81 -6.95 -8.58
C PHE A 28 9.91 -7.67 -7.57
N ILE A 29 8.59 -7.64 -7.76
CA ILE A 29 7.64 -8.23 -6.78
C ILE A 29 7.51 -9.74 -7.00
N SER A 30 7.53 -10.21 -8.26
CA SER A 30 7.36 -11.63 -8.57
C SER A 30 8.48 -12.52 -8.01
N ASN A 31 9.72 -12.06 -8.02
CA ASN A 31 10.84 -12.86 -7.51
C ASN A 31 10.95 -12.83 -5.97
N THR A 32 10.51 -11.75 -5.33
CA THR A 32 10.54 -11.66 -3.86
C THR A 32 9.40 -12.45 -3.23
N LEU A 33 8.22 -12.46 -3.86
CA LEU A 33 7.06 -13.22 -3.37
C LEU A 33 7.20 -14.74 -3.59
N ALA A 34 7.93 -15.18 -4.62
CA ALA A 34 8.15 -16.61 -4.89
C ALA A 34 9.01 -17.32 -3.83
N VAL A 35 9.80 -16.57 -3.06
CA VAL A 35 10.66 -17.13 -1.99
C VAL A 35 9.87 -17.38 -0.70
N TYR A 36 8.69 -16.76 -0.53
CA TYR A 36 7.92 -16.80 0.71
C TYR A 36 6.83 -17.88 0.77
N SER A 37 6.88 -18.90 -0.09
CA SER A 37 5.87 -19.97 -0.14
C SER A 37 6.03 -21.07 0.91
N HIS A 38 6.86 -20.93 1.93
CA HIS A 38 6.99 -21.91 3.01
C HIS A 38 6.21 -21.53 4.26
N GLU A 39 5.32 -22.42 4.59
CA GLU A 39 4.58 -22.70 5.84
C GLU A 39 4.44 -21.61 6.90
N ILE A 40 3.17 -21.29 7.19
CA ILE A 40 2.74 -20.43 8.30
C ILE A 40 3.07 -21.14 9.61
N ASP A 41 4.23 -20.86 10.15
CA ASP A 41 4.51 -21.13 11.55
C ASP A 41 3.97 -19.96 12.37
N THR A 42 2.89 -20.21 13.11
CA THR A 42 2.30 -19.25 14.05
C THR A 42 3.23 -19.07 15.25
N ASN A 43 4.42 -18.56 15.01
CA ASN A 43 5.31 -18.15 16.07
C ASN A 43 4.78 -16.82 16.61
N LYS A 44 4.08 -16.89 17.73
CA LYS A 44 3.65 -15.75 18.54
C LYS A 44 4.91 -14.97 18.95
N SER A 45 5.39 -14.07 18.09
CA SER A 45 6.49 -13.18 18.46
C SER A 45 6.05 -12.39 19.69
N VAL A 46 6.81 -12.50 20.77
CA VAL A 46 6.60 -11.73 21.98
C VAL A 46 6.64 -10.25 21.58
N LYS A 47 5.50 -9.56 21.75
CA LYS A 47 5.42 -8.13 21.46
C LYS A 47 6.23 -7.37 22.52
N ASP A 48 7.00 -6.39 22.08
CA ASP A 48 7.80 -5.54 22.95
C ASP A 48 7.01 -4.26 23.26
N ASP A 49 6.65 -4.04 24.52
CA ASP A 49 5.89 -2.86 24.96
C ASP A 49 6.58 -1.53 24.65
N LYS A 50 7.86 -1.55 24.32
CA LYS A 50 8.63 -0.36 23.94
C LYS A 50 8.59 -0.05 22.45
N LYS A 51 8.18 -1.03 21.61
CA LYS A 51 8.10 -0.84 20.17
C LYS A 51 6.74 -0.27 19.77
N VAL A 52 6.78 0.62 18.80
CA VAL A 52 5.58 1.15 18.12
C VAL A 52 4.80 0.03 17.49
N SER A 53 3.48 0.04 17.61
CA SER A 53 2.57 -0.96 17.08
C SER A 53 2.00 -0.53 15.73
N ILE A 54 2.19 -1.36 14.72
CA ILE A 54 1.64 -1.16 13.37
C ILE A 54 0.59 -2.23 13.06
N LEU A 55 -0.54 -1.81 12.51
CA LEU A 55 -1.56 -2.71 11.96
C LEU A 55 -1.48 -2.70 10.44
N LEU A 56 -1.22 -3.86 9.85
CA LEU A 56 -1.21 -4.11 8.42
C LEU A 56 -2.52 -4.79 8.01
N VAL A 57 -3.25 -4.20 7.07
CA VAL A 57 -4.55 -4.70 6.60
C VAL A 57 -4.47 -4.96 5.10
N GLU A 58 -4.51 -6.22 4.72
CA GLU A 58 -4.32 -6.66 3.33
C GLU A 58 -4.98 -8.04 3.16
N ASP A 59 -5.83 -8.21 2.15
CA ASP A 59 -6.53 -9.47 1.89
C ASP A 59 -5.66 -10.51 1.15
N ASN A 60 -4.59 -10.06 0.49
CA ASN A 60 -3.62 -10.94 -0.13
C ASN A 60 -2.64 -11.49 0.92
N PRO A 61 -2.69 -12.81 1.25
CA PRO A 61 -1.89 -13.37 2.34
C PRO A 61 -0.38 -13.33 2.06
N GLN A 62 0.03 -13.38 0.80
CA GLN A 62 1.45 -13.31 0.43
C GLN A 62 2.01 -11.91 0.64
N LEU A 63 1.27 -10.88 0.22
CA LEU A 63 1.67 -9.49 0.42
C LEU A 63 1.64 -9.13 1.91
N LEU A 64 0.60 -9.56 2.63
CA LEU A 64 0.47 -9.34 4.07
C LEU A 64 1.66 -9.95 4.84
N ARG A 65 2.04 -11.19 4.52
CA ARG A 65 3.21 -11.84 5.11
C ARG A 65 4.50 -11.10 4.79
N PHE A 66 4.71 -10.74 3.53
CA PHE A 66 5.89 -10.00 3.11
C PHE A 66 6.04 -8.67 3.87
N LEU A 67 4.95 -7.89 3.97
CA LEU A 67 4.95 -6.64 4.73
C LEU A 67 5.18 -6.90 6.22
N SER A 68 4.57 -7.94 6.77
CA SER A 68 4.75 -8.30 8.19
C SER A 68 6.22 -8.61 8.51
N ASP A 69 6.90 -9.39 7.68
CA ASP A 69 8.32 -9.73 7.86
C ASP A 69 9.22 -8.49 7.76
N GLU A 70 8.89 -7.57 6.85
CA GLU A 70 9.65 -6.32 6.69
C GLU A 70 9.47 -5.40 7.91
N PHE A 71 8.23 -5.18 8.36
CA PHE A 71 7.94 -4.28 9.47
C PHE A 71 8.26 -4.87 10.84
N ALA A 72 8.28 -6.19 11.02
CA ALA A 72 8.60 -6.84 12.30
C ALA A 72 10.01 -6.54 12.82
N LYS A 73 10.90 -6.08 11.97
CA LYS A 73 12.26 -5.65 12.35
C LYS A 73 12.24 -4.48 13.33
N ASP A 74 11.35 -3.52 13.11
CA ASP A 74 11.32 -2.26 13.84
C ASP A 74 10.02 -2.04 14.66
N TYR A 75 8.95 -2.77 14.37
CA TYR A 75 7.61 -2.57 14.92
C TYR A 75 7.03 -3.84 15.55
N ASN A 76 6.08 -3.66 16.46
CA ASN A 76 5.14 -4.71 16.81
C ASN A 76 4.07 -4.78 15.72
N VAL A 77 4.07 -5.86 14.94
CA VAL A 77 3.15 -6.00 13.81
C VAL A 77 1.88 -6.74 14.23
N TYR A 78 0.74 -6.15 13.92
CA TYR A 78 -0.58 -6.74 13.95
C TYR A 78 -1.11 -6.85 12.53
N THR A 79 -1.94 -7.84 12.24
CA THR A 79 -2.44 -8.09 10.90
C THR A 79 -3.94 -8.29 10.89
N ALA A 80 -4.59 -7.90 9.80
CA ALA A 80 -5.98 -8.17 9.52
C ALA A 80 -6.16 -8.39 8.01
N THR A 81 -7.18 -9.13 7.60
CA THR A 81 -7.44 -9.45 6.19
C THR A 81 -8.54 -8.59 5.58
N ASN A 82 -9.24 -7.81 6.38
CA ASN A 82 -10.29 -6.87 5.98
C ASN A 82 -10.51 -5.79 7.05
N GLY A 83 -11.32 -4.79 6.73
CA GLY A 83 -11.58 -3.68 7.65
C GLY A 83 -12.33 -4.07 8.92
N ILE A 84 -13.17 -5.11 8.89
CA ILE A 84 -13.91 -5.59 10.08
C ILE A 84 -12.95 -6.18 11.11
N GLU A 85 -12.03 -7.03 10.65
CA GLU A 85 -10.97 -7.58 11.51
C GLU A 85 -10.06 -6.47 12.05
N ALA A 86 -9.71 -5.51 11.20
CA ALA A 86 -8.87 -4.38 11.60
C ALA A 86 -9.49 -3.56 12.73
N LEU A 87 -10.80 -3.28 12.70
CA LEU A 87 -11.49 -2.59 13.78
C LEU A 87 -11.39 -3.37 15.10
N LYS A 88 -11.60 -4.68 15.08
CA LYS A 88 -11.45 -5.52 16.28
C LYS A 88 -10.04 -5.45 16.87
N VAL A 89 -9.03 -5.48 16.01
CA VAL A 89 -7.63 -5.35 16.45
C VAL A 89 -7.38 -4.00 17.11
N THR A 90 -7.95 -2.91 16.59
CA THR A 90 -7.80 -1.57 17.20
C THR A 90 -8.56 -1.41 18.53
N GLU A 91 -9.58 -2.23 18.79
CA GLU A 91 -10.28 -2.29 20.07
C GLU A 91 -9.50 -3.09 21.13
N GLU A 92 -8.77 -4.12 20.72
CA GLU A 92 -8.05 -5.02 21.61
C GLU A 92 -6.61 -4.59 21.92
N TYR A 93 -5.97 -3.90 20.98
CA TYR A 93 -4.54 -3.56 21.06
C TYR A 93 -4.28 -2.09 20.81
N PRO A 94 -3.29 -1.51 21.51
CA PRO A 94 -2.86 -0.14 21.25
C PRO A 94 -2.12 -0.08 19.91
N ILE A 95 -2.77 0.46 18.88
CA ILE A 95 -2.21 0.64 17.55
C ILE A 95 -1.79 2.09 17.35
N ASP A 96 -0.55 2.29 16.92
CA ASP A 96 0.02 3.62 16.68
C ASP A 96 -0.14 4.09 15.23
N ILE A 97 -0.24 3.17 14.27
CA ILE A 97 -0.43 3.46 12.84
C ILE A 97 -1.09 2.28 12.13
N VAL A 98 -1.94 2.58 11.16
CA VAL A 98 -2.58 1.60 10.26
C VAL A 98 -2.06 1.79 8.84
N VAL A 99 -1.69 0.69 8.19
CA VAL A 99 -1.42 0.61 6.74
C VAL A 99 -2.41 -0.37 6.14
N SER A 100 -3.32 0.10 5.31
CA SER A 100 -4.42 -0.70 4.77
C SER A 100 -4.46 -0.66 3.25
N ASP A 101 -4.71 -1.80 2.62
CA ASP A 101 -5.19 -1.80 1.24
C ASP A 101 -6.54 -1.08 1.17
N VAL A 102 -6.79 -0.43 0.03
CA VAL A 102 -8.10 0.14 -0.28
C VAL A 102 -9.08 -0.97 -0.67
N MET A 103 -8.68 -1.87 -1.55
CA MET A 103 -9.57 -2.87 -2.13
C MET A 103 -9.56 -4.18 -1.35
N MET A 104 -10.51 -4.34 -0.44
CA MET A 104 -10.66 -5.56 0.36
C MET A 104 -12.12 -6.00 0.43
N PRO A 105 -12.40 -7.30 0.63
CA PRO A 105 -13.75 -7.80 0.83
C PRO A 105 -14.33 -7.31 2.17
N GLU A 106 -15.67 -7.37 2.30
CA GLU A 106 -16.47 -7.06 3.48
C GLU A 106 -16.44 -5.56 3.86
N MET A 107 -15.31 -5.02 4.23
CA MET A 107 -15.08 -3.62 4.52
C MET A 107 -13.77 -3.18 3.88
N ASP A 108 -13.85 -2.23 2.97
CA ASP A 108 -12.71 -1.66 2.27
C ASP A 108 -11.87 -0.72 3.16
N GLY A 109 -10.68 -0.33 2.67
CA GLY A 109 -9.77 0.52 3.43
C GLY A 109 -10.26 1.95 3.61
N ILE A 110 -11.09 2.46 2.70
CA ILE A 110 -11.68 3.82 2.80
C ILE A 110 -12.72 3.85 3.90
N GLU A 111 -13.62 2.86 3.94
CA GLU A 111 -14.62 2.74 4.99
C GLU A 111 -13.96 2.49 6.35
N LEU A 112 -12.92 1.65 6.39
CA LEU A 112 -12.11 1.45 7.60
C LEU A 112 -11.54 2.77 8.11
N CYS A 113 -10.91 3.55 7.23
CA CYS A 113 -10.33 4.85 7.58
C CYS A 113 -11.40 5.80 8.13
N ASP A 114 -12.54 5.91 7.44
CA ASP A 114 -13.66 6.77 7.88
C ASP A 114 -14.16 6.36 9.28
N ARG A 115 -14.33 5.08 9.55
CA ARG A 115 -14.77 4.58 10.86
C ARG A 115 -13.74 4.86 11.95
N LEU A 116 -12.44 4.68 11.68
CA LEU A 116 -11.37 5.00 12.62
C LEU A 116 -11.34 6.50 12.94
N LYS A 117 -11.48 7.36 11.92
CA LYS A 117 -11.42 8.82 12.09
C LYS A 117 -12.66 9.41 12.76
N ASN A 118 -13.81 8.79 12.62
CA ASN A 118 -15.05 9.22 13.27
C ASN A 118 -15.24 8.68 14.70
N ASN A 119 -14.37 7.78 15.16
CA ASN A 119 -14.38 7.28 16.54
C ASN A 119 -13.34 7.99 17.39
N LEU A 120 -13.77 8.64 18.49
CA LEU A 120 -12.88 9.40 19.39
C LEU A 120 -11.70 8.58 19.93
N ALA A 121 -11.91 7.28 20.18
CA ALA A 121 -10.86 6.40 20.70
C ALA A 121 -9.76 6.11 19.68
N THR A 122 -10.05 6.15 18.38
CA THR A 122 -9.13 5.77 17.29
C THR A 122 -8.85 6.90 16.30
N SER A 123 -9.58 8.02 16.36
CA SER A 123 -9.43 9.16 15.42
C SER A 123 -8.00 9.71 15.37
N HIS A 124 -7.28 9.51 16.43
CA HIS A 124 -5.88 9.90 16.55
C HIS A 124 -4.91 8.97 15.79
N ILE A 125 -5.29 7.77 15.42
CA ILE A 125 -4.43 6.79 14.73
C ILE A 125 -4.23 7.22 13.27
N PRO A 126 -2.99 7.46 12.81
CA PRO A 126 -2.73 7.75 11.41
C PRO A 126 -3.00 6.53 10.52
N VAL A 127 -3.55 6.78 9.34
CA VAL A 127 -3.88 5.75 8.35
C VAL A 127 -3.17 6.04 7.04
N ILE A 128 -2.46 5.05 6.53
CA ILE A 128 -1.89 5.04 5.17
C ILE A 128 -2.73 4.09 4.32
N LEU A 129 -3.21 4.55 3.18
CA LEU A 129 -3.97 3.73 2.23
C LEU A 129 -3.08 3.31 1.05
N LEU A 130 -3.08 2.00 0.77
CA LEU A 130 -2.42 1.41 -0.39
C LEU A 130 -3.46 1.29 -1.51
N THR A 131 -3.22 1.90 -2.65
CA THR A 131 -4.21 2.02 -3.73
C THR A 131 -3.65 1.54 -5.06
N ALA A 132 -4.50 0.98 -5.92
CA ALA A 132 -4.12 0.70 -7.29
C ALA A 132 -3.90 2.02 -8.06
N LYS A 133 -2.87 2.07 -8.91
CA LYS A 133 -2.45 3.27 -9.65
C LYS A 133 -3.54 3.84 -10.58
N SER A 134 -4.59 3.06 -10.89
CA SER A 134 -5.70 3.44 -11.79
C SER A 134 -6.88 4.11 -11.07
N ASP A 135 -6.82 4.27 -9.76
CA ASP A 135 -7.98 4.64 -8.94
C ASP A 135 -7.90 6.11 -8.48
N GLU A 136 -8.01 7.05 -9.44
CA GLU A 136 -8.08 8.48 -9.12
C GLU A 136 -9.34 8.82 -8.31
N GLU A 137 -10.47 8.13 -8.55
CA GLU A 137 -11.71 8.31 -7.79
C GLU A 137 -11.57 7.82 -6.35
N SER A 138 -10.91 6.69 -6.12
CA SER A 138 -10.61 6.18 -4.78
C SER A 138 -9.65 7.10 -4.04
N THR A 139 -8.70 7.73 -4.74
CA THR A 139 -7.81 8.73 -4.15
C THR A 139 -8.59 9.95 -3.66
N MET A 140 -9.56 10.44 -4.45
CA MET A 140 -10.42 11.57 -4.07
C MET A 140 -11.36 11.22 -2.90
N ALA A 141 -11.96 10.02 -2.89
CA ALA A 141 -12.78 9.54 -1.78
C ALA A 141 -11.93 9.36 -0.52
N GLY A 142 -10.73 8.86 -0.68
CA GLY A 142 -9.79 8.68 0.40
C GLY A 142 -9.32 9.99 1.04
N PHE A 143 -9.08 11.06 0.28
CA PHE A 143 -8.79 12.38 0.88
C PHE A 143 -9.91 12.88 1.78
N LYS A 144 -11.17 12.52 1.51
CA LYS A 144 -12.31 12.84 2.36
C LYS A 144 -12.38 11.96 3.61
N SER A 145 -11.81 10.75 3.59
CA SER A 145 -11.80 9.84 4.74
C SER A 145 -10.80 10.23 5.84
N GLY A 146 -9.93 11.21 5.59
CA GLY A 146 -8.95 11.70 6.57
C GLY A 146 -7.69 10.85 6.69
N ALA A 147 -7.35 10.05 5.68
CA ALA A 147 -6.07 9.33 5.62
C ALA A 147 -4.88 10.29 5.52
N GLU A 148 -3.80 10.00 6.23
CA GLU A 148 -2.58 10.81 6.24
C GLU A 148 -1.75 10.66 4.98
N ALA A 149 -1.84 9.52 4.30
CA ALA A 149 -1.11 9.29 3.07
C ALA A 149 -1.77 8.22 2.17
N TYR A 150 -1.46 8.34 0.88
CA TYR A 150 -1.80 7.38 -0.16
C TYR A 150 -0.52 6.87 -0.80
N VAL A 151 -0.42 5.56 -1.00
CA VAL A 151 0.72 4.91 -1.64
C VAL A 151 0.20 4.03 -2.77
N ALA A 152 0.56 4.38 -4.01
CA ALA A 152 0.14 3.61 -5.17
C ALA A 152 0.88 2.27 -5.27
N LYS A 153 0.15 1.19 -5.53
CA LYS A 153 0.70 -0.11 -5.89
C LYS A 153 1.10 -0.13 -7.39
N PRO A 154 2.24 -0.72 -7.78
CA PRO A 154 3.27 -1.34 -6.94
C PRO A 154 4.14 -0.29 -6.22
N PHE A 155 4.55 -0.57 -5.00
CA PHE A 155 5.38 0.32 -4.19
C PHE A 155 6.69 -0.36 -3.76
N ASP A 156 7.69 0.46 -3.43
CA ASP A 156 8.90 0.01 -2.78
C ASP A 156 8.67 -0.10 -1.26
N PRO A 157 8.86 -1.29 -0.65
CA PRO A 157 8.67 -1.48 0.78
C PRO A 157 9.52 -0.56 1.65
N GLN A 158 10.73 -0.21 1.19
CA GLN A 158 11.61 0.71 1.92
C GLN A 158 11.06 2.14 1.93
N LEU A 159 10.48 2.58 0.81
CA LEU A 159 9.80 3.87 0.74
C LEU A 159 8.54 3.90 1.59
N LEU A 160 7.79 2.80 1.65
CA LEU A 160 6.64 2.67 2.54
C LEU A 160 7.08 2.74 4.02
N ALA A 161 8.13 2.02 4.40
CA ALA A 161 8.70 2.05 5.76
C ALA A 161 9.19 3.46 6.13
N LEU A 162 9.85 4.16 5.21
CA LEU A 162 10.27 5.54 5.42
C LEU A 162 9.06 6.48 5.64
N ARG A 163 7.99 6.30 4.88
CA ARG A 163 6.75 7.09 5.03
C ARG A 163 6.09 6.85 6.39
N VAL A 164 5.97 5.58 6.81
CA VAL A 164 5.50 5.20 8.15
C VAL A 164 6.32 5.91 9.22
N LYS A 165 7.64 5.82 9.15
CA LYS A 165 8.56 6.46 10.10
C LYS A 165 8.37 7.98 10.16
N ASN A 166 8.23 8.64 9.02
CA ASN A 166 8.06 10.10 8.96
C ASN A 166 6.73 10.54 9.56
N ILE A 167 5.62 9.84 9.31
CA ILE A 167 4.31 10.12 9.90
C ILE A 167 4.36 9.98 11.42
N LEU A 168 4.94 8.89 11.92
CA LEU A 168 5.08 8.66 13.37
C LEU A 168 5.95 9.72 14.04
N ARG A 169 7.04 10.15 13.41
CA ARG A 169 7.91 11.22 13.93
C ARG A 169 7.19 12.56 13.99
N ALA A 170 6.52 12.95 12.91
CA ALA A 170 5.76 14.21 12.88
C ALA A 170 4.68 14.26 13.97
N ARG A 171 4.01 13.11 14.17
CA ARG A 171 3.00 12.99 15.22
C ARG A 171 3.59 13.10 16.61
N ARG A 172 4.70 12.43 16.91
CA ARG A 172 5.38 12.53 18.20
C ARG A 172 5.79 13.97 18.48
N ALA A 173 6.41 14.66 17.51
CA ALA A 173 6.79 16.06 17.66
C ALA A 173 5.60 16.99 17.97
N TYR A 174 4.44 16.72 17.34
CA TYR A 174 3.20 17.48 17.61
C TYR A 174 2.69 17.26 19.04
N ILE A 175 2.72 16.01 19.53
CA ILE A 175 2.30 15.70 20.92
C ILE A 175 3.24 16.36 21.92
N ASP A 176 4.55 16.24 21.72
CA ASP A 176 5.56 16.81 22.61
C ASP A 176 5.41 18.33 22.71
N SER A 177 5.17 19.03 21.57
CA SER A 177 4.94 20.48 21.57
C SER A 177 3.69 20.91 22.35
N LYS A 178 2.65 20.06 22.38
CA LYS A 178 1.42 20.36 23.13
C LYS A 178 1.57 20.15 24.63
N ILE A 179 2.48 19.29 25.04
CA ILE A 179 2.78 19.04 26.47
C ILE A 179 3.61 20.19 27.06
N GLU A 180 4.52 20.77 26.28
CA GLU A 180 5.35 21.91 26.70
C GLU A 180 4.57 23.22 26.85
N ASP A 181 3.45 23.38 26.11
CA ASP A 181 2.58 24.57 26.16
C ASP A 181 1.48 24.49 27.25
N SER A 182 1.44 23.41 28.05
CA SER A 182 0.43 23.19 29.11
C SER A 182 0.97 23.32 30.50
#